data_97d7b5cccf140bdd75f684bd88bb68bd
#
_entry.id   97d7b5cccf140bdd75f684bd88bb68bd
#
_cell.length_a   1.000
_cell.length_b   1.000
_cell.length_c   1.000
_cell.angle_alpha   90.00
_cell.angle_beta   90.00
_cell.angle_gamma   90.00
#
_symmetry.space_group_name_H-M   'P 1'
#
loop_
_entity.id
_entity.type
_entity.pdbx_description
1 polymer ?
#
loop_
_entity_poly.entity_id
_entity_poly.type
_entity_poly.pdbx_seq_one_letter_code
_entity_poly.pdbx_strand_id
1 'polypeptide(L)'
;TGGQRSGKSGYAQRLALSLSPNPVYLATSRIWDEEFRKRVERHQRDRGPEWTNIEEEKYLSRHDLTDRVVVIDCVTLWGTNFFFDNQSDVELSLSLLKAEFDKLSRQDAYLIFVTNELGMGGVPIDEVQRKFTDMQGWLNQYIASKADEVILMVSGIPVKIKE
;
A
#
# COMPACT_ATOMS: atom_id res chain seq x y z
N THR A 1 5.89 5.12 4.53
CA THR A 1 5.04 4.75 5.68
C THR A 1 4.62 5.99 6.48
N GLY A 2 3.70 5.86 7.44
CA GLY A 2 3.27 6.93 8.35
C GLY A 2 1.81 6.84 8.75
N GLY A 3 1.37 7.75 9.64
CA GLY A 3 0.00 7.81 10.13
C GLY A 3 -1.04 8.20 9.06
N GLN A 4 -2.31 8.09 9.42
CA GLN A 4 -3.40 8.53 8.55
C GLN A 4 -3.24 10.04 8.21
N ARG A 5 -3.46 10.40 6.94
CA ARG A 5 -3.36 11.78 6.42
C ARG A 5 -2.00 12.46 6.64
N SER A 6 -0.92 11.70 6.76
CA SER A 6 0.43 12.23 6.91
C SER A 6 1.09 12.72 5.62
N GLY A 7 0.41 12.59 4.46
CA GLY A 7 0.94 13.03 3.16
C GLY A 7 1.60 11.94 2.32
N LYS A 8 1.51 10.66 2.72
CA LYS A 8 2.14 9.51 2.05
C LYS A 8 1.82 9.40 0.56
N SER A 9 0.53 9.33 0.22
CA SER A 9 0.11 9.15 -1.18
C SER A 9 0.56 10.31 -2.07
N GLY A 10 0.48 11.54 -1.57
CA GLY A 10 0.97 12.72 -2.30
C GLY A 10 2.48 12.70 -2.52
N TYR A 11 3.24 12.26 -1.53
CA TYR A 11 4.69 12.08 -1.66
C TYR A 11 5.03 10.99 -2.69
N ALA A 12 4.39 9.82 -2.58
CA ALA A 12 4.59 8.71 -3.51
C ALA A 12 4.27 9.10 -4.97
N GLN A 13 3.19 9.84 -5.18
CA GLN A 13 2.81 10.32 -6.53
C GLN A 13 3.85 11.31 -7.09
N ARG A 14 4.32 12.28 -6.30
CA ARG A 14 5.37 13.20 -6.76
C ARG A 14 6.68 12.49 -7.09
N LEU A 15 7.07 11.51 -6.25
CA LEU A 15 8.25 10.69 -6.51
C LEU A 15 8.10 9.91 -7.81
N ALA A 16 6.96 9.24 -8.02
CA ALA A 16 6.72 8.47 -9.25
C ALA A 16 6.76 9.35 -10.50
N LEU A 17 6.15 10.54 -10.46
CA LEU A 17 6.18 11.50 -11.58
C LEU A 17 7.58 12.08 -11.84
N SER A 18 8.44 12.15 -10.84
CA SER A 18 9.84 12.54 -11.04
C SER A 18 10.68 11.46 -11.71
N LEU A 19 10.26 10.19 -11.63
CA LEU A 19 10.97 9.03 -12.16
C LEU A 19 10.42 8.56 -13.52
N SER A 20 9.16 8.86 -13.84
CA SER A 20 8.51 8.43 -15.08
C SER A 20 7.50 9.46 -15.57
N PRO A 21 7.41 9.70 -16.90
CA PRO A 21 6.39 10.56 -17.50
C PRO A 21 5.00 9.90 -17.50
N ASN A 22 4.90 8.57 -17.33
CA ASN A 22 3.64 7.86 -17.30
C ASN A 22 3.65 6.71 -16.27
N PRO A 23 3.71 7.03 -14.97
CA PRO A 23 3.73 6.02 -13.93
C PRO A 23 2.40 5.26 -13.82
N VAL A 24 2.45 4.13 -13.13
CA VAL A 24 1.27 3.32 -12.80
C VAL A 24 0.80 3.63 -11.39
N TYR A 25 -0.49 3.83 -11.23
CA TYR A 25 -1.15 3.85 -9.92
C TYR A 25 -1.97 2.57 -9.76
N LEU A 26 -1.52 1.70 -8.86
CA LEU A 26 -2.18 0.45 -8.55
C LEU A 26 -2.94 0.62 -7.24
N ALA A 27 -4.27 0.73 -7.34
CA ALA A 27 -5.15 0.86 -6.20
C ALA A 27 -5.57 -0.51 -5.69
N THR A 28 -5.42 -0.73 -4.38
CA THR A 28 -5.76 -2.00 -3.73
C THR A 28 -7.10 -1.95 -3.00
N SER A 29 -7.82 -0.85 -3.13
CA SER A 29 -9.08 -0.65 -2.44
C SER A 29 -10.21 -1.50 -3.03
N ARG A 30 -10.92 -2.21 -2.16
CA ARG A 30 -12.23 -2.80 -2.47
C ARG A 30 -13.31 -1.76 -2.21
N ILE A 31 -14.29 -1.68 -3.10
CA ILE A 31 -15.42 -0.77 -2.92
C ILE A 31 -16.44 -1.45 -1.99
N TRP A 32 -16.49 -0.98 -0.74
CA TRP A 32 -17.38 -1.51 0.29
C TRP A 32 -18.75 -0.84 0.30
N ASP A 33 -18.79 0.45 -0.04
CA ASP A 33 -20.01 1.26 -0.05
C ASP A 33 -19.91 2.44 -1.02
N GLU A 34 -21.00 3.21 -1.14
CA GLU A 34 -21.10 4.35 -2.08
C GLU A 34 -20.22 5.53 -1.65
N GLU A 35 -20.02 5.75 -0.35
CA GLU A 35 -19.09 6.80 0.13
C GLU A 35 -17.67 6.49 -0.29
N PHE A 36 -17.26 5.23 -0.13
CA PHE A 36 -15.95 4.76 -0.52
C PHE A 36 -15.74 4.83 -2.04
N ARG A 37 -16.76 4.47 -2.82
CA ARG A 37 -16.74 4.64 -4.28
C ARG A 37 -16.46 6.09 -4.69
N LYS A 38 -17.15 7.06 -4.09
CA LYS A 38 -16.94 8.49 -4.36
C LYS A 38 -15.52 8.95 -4.01
N ARG A 39 -14.92 8.37 -2.96
CA ARG A 39 -13.51 8.65 -2.60
C ARG A 39 -12.55 8.14 -3.66
N VAL A 40 -12.74 6.91 -4.13
CA VAL A 40 -11.93 6.32 -5.20
C VAL A 40 -12.03 7.13 -6.49
N GLU A 41 -13.26 7.48 -6.92
CA GLU A 41 -13.51 8.29 -8.12
C GLU A 41 -12.88 9.70 -8.01
N ARG A 42 -12.91 10.30 -6.81
CA ARG A 42 -12.23 11.58 -6.58
C ARG A 42 -10.73 11.43 -6.76
N HIS A 43 -10.12 10.42 -6.14
CA HIS A 43 -8.69 10.18 -6.27
C HIS A 43 -8.26 9.84 -7.70
N GLN A 44 -9.12 9.18 -8.48
CA GLN A 44 -8.85 8.94 -9.90
C GLN A 44 -8.92 10.24 -10.72
N ARG A 45 -9.91 11.11 -10.46
CA ARG A 45 -10.05 12.40 -11.14
C ARG A 45 -8.93 13.38 -10.81
N ASP A 46 -8.41 13.31 -9.56
CA ASP A 46 -7.32 14.17 -9.10
C ASP A 46 -5.96 13.81 -9.74
N ARG A 47 -5.86 12.60 -10.32
CA ARG A 47 -4.70 12.19 -11.12
C ARG A 47 -4.89 12.59 -12.56
N GLY A 48 -3.85 13.18 -13.17
CA GLY A 48 -3.86 13.60 -14.57
C GLY A 48 -3.79 12.44 -15.56
N PRO A 49 -3.85 12.73 -16.87
CA PRO A 49 -3.84 11.73 -17.94
C PRO A 49 -2.50 10.97 -18.08
N GLU A 50 -1.44 11.44 -17.43
CA GLU A 50 -0.13 10.79 -17.37
C GLU A 50 -0.15 9.46 -16.62
N TRP A 51 -1.13 9.21 -15.76
CA TRP A 51 -1.23 8.00 -14.95
C TRP A 51 -1.93 6.86 -15.69
N THR A 52 -1.32 5.68 -15.64
CA THR A 52 -2.02 4.41 -15.91
C THR A 52 -2.64 3.92 -14.61
N ASN A 53 -3.97 3.81 -14.55
CA ASN A 53 -4.68 3.35 -13.36
C ASN A 53 -4.98 1.86 -13.47
N ILE A 54 -4.61 1.09 -12.43
CA ILE A 54 -4.93 -0.33 -12.26
C ILE A 54 -5.66 -0.50 -10.94
N GLU A 55 -6.73 -1.27 -10.94
CA GLU A 55 -7.45 -1.67 -9.73
C GLU A 55 -7.26 -3.17 -9.53
N GLU A 56 -6.62 -3.55 -8.43
CA GLU A 56 -6.39 -4.95 -8.09
C GLU A 56 -6.39 -5.12 -6.56
N GLU A 57 -7.37 -5.86 -6.06
CA GLU A 57 -7.59 -6.00 -4.62
C GLU A 57 -6.58 -6.91 -3.92
N LYS A 58 -6.07 -7.95 -4.59
CA LYS A 58 -5.31 -9.03 -3.93
C LYS A 58 -4.07 -9.47 -4.68
N TYR A 59 -4.18 -9.77 -5.96
CA TYR A 59 -3.14 -10.47 -6.72
C TYR A 59 -2.38 -9.54 -7.65
N LEU A 60 -1.64 -8.62 -7.06
CA LEU A 60 -0.92 -7.55 -7.75
C LEU A 60 0.07 -8.06 -8.80
N SER A 61 0.66 -9.24 -8.56
CA SER A 61 1.64 -9.87 -9.46
C SER A 61 1.04 -10.41 -10.76
N ARG A 62 -0.28 -10.38 -10.92
CA ARG A 62 -0.94 -10.74 -12.20
C ARG A 62 -0.71 -9.72 -13.30
N HIS A 63 -0.41 -8.49 -12.93
CA HIS A 63 -0.15 -7.42 -13.87
C HIS A 63 1.34 -7.42 -14.24
N ASP A 64 1.63 -7.31 -15.53
CA ASP A 64 3.00 -7.09 -15.99
C ASP A 64 3.36 -5.61 -15.77
N LEU A 65 4.26 -5.38 -14.82
CA LEU A 65 4.73 -4.06 -14.42
C LEU A 65 6.20 -3.83 -14.80
N THR A 66 6.75 -4.70 -15.64
CA THR A 66 8.15 -4.62 -16.09
C THR A 66 8.46 -3.25 -16.69
N ASP A 67 9.60 -2.70 -16.34
CA ASP A 67 10.09 -1.36 -16.76
C ASP A 67 9.17 -0.19 -16.34
N ARG A 68 8.26 -0.40 -15.38
CA ARG A 68 7.33 0.64 -14.93
C ARG A 68 7.73 1.19 -13.55
N VAL A 69 7.35 2.46 -13.32
CA VAL A 69 7.31 3.07 -11.99
C VAL A 69 5.87 2.93 -11.47
N VAL A 70 5.70 2.28 -10.32
CA VAL A 70 4.39 1.87 -9.81
C VAL A 70 4.19 2.35 -8.39
N VAL A 71 3.10 3.07 -8.15
CA VAL A 71 2.62 3.37 -6.79
C VAL A 71 1.56 2.35 -6.40
N ILE A 72 1.79 1.60 -5.34
CA ILE A 72 0.83 0.68 -4.73
C ILE A 72 0.18 1.40 -3.52
N ASP A 73 -1.08 1.78 -3.66
CA ASP A 73 -1.82 2.51 -2.61
C ASP A 73 -3.14 1.78 -2.25
N CYS A 74 -3.15 1.10 -1.13
CA CYS A 74 -2.10 1.00 -0.11
C CYS A 74 -1.99 -0.43 0.45
N VAL A 75 -0.86 -0.73 1.07
CA VAL A 75 -0.62 -2.02 1.74
C VAL A 75 -1.65 -2.32 2.82
N THR A 76 -2.14 -1.30 3.52
CA THR A 76 -3.16 -1.45 4.58
C THR A 76 -4.47 -1.99 4.02
N LEU A 77 -4.99 -1.43 2.93
CA LEU A 77 -6.22 -1.93 2.29
C LEU A 77 -5.98 -3.30 1.63
N TRP A 78 -4.83 -3.51 1.04
CA TRP A 78 -4.42 -4.81 0.54
C TRP A 78 -4.42 -5.87 1.65
N GLY A 79 -3.85 -5.56 2.81
CA GLY A 79 -3.91 -6.40 4.00
C GLY A 79 -5.34 -6.66 4.48
N THR A 80 -6.19 -5.62 4.47
CA THR A 80 -7.61 -5.72 4.84
C THR A 80 -8.34 -6.75 3.99
N ASN A 81 -8.11 -6.74 2.67
CA ASN A 81 -8.78 -7.66 1.74
C ASN A 81 -8.44 -9.12 2.03
N PHE A 82 -7.16 -9.43 2.29
CA PHE A 82 -6.75 -10.79 2.67
C PHE A 82 -7.26 -11.19 4.05
N PHE A 83 -7.17 -10.28 5.02
CA PHE A 83 -7.53 -10.54 6.40
C PHE A 83 -9.01 -10.92 6.57
N PHE A 84 -9.91 -10.15 5.97
CA PHE A 84 -11.34 -10.45 6.07
C PHE A 84 -11.77 -11.60 5.18
N ASP A 85 -11.21 -11.77 4.00
CA ASP A 85 -11.48 -12.94 3.16
C ASP A 85 -11.04 -14.25 3.82
N ASN A 86 -10.02 -14.21 4.68
CA ASN A 86 -9.53 -15.35 5.46
C ASN A 86 -10.09 -15.39 6.89
N GLN A 87 -11.26 -14.79 7.14
CA GLN A 87 -11.97 -14.83 8.43
C GLN A 87 -11.10 -14.36 9.62
N SER A 88 -10.31 -13.34 9.42
CA SER A 88 -9.38 -12.76 10.41
C SER A 88 -8.25 -13.72 10.86
N ASP A 89 -7.92 -14.70 10.04
CA ASP A 89 -6.75 -15.56 10.25
C ASP A 89 -5.48 -14.78 9.92
N VAL A 90 -4.73 -14.42 10.95
CA VAL A 90 -3.50 -13.61 10.84
C VAL A 90 -2.38 -14.36 10.14
N GLU A 91 -2.16 -15.64 10.52
CA GLU A 91 -1.04 -16.42 9.99
C GLU A 91 -1.21 -16.71 8.50
N LEU A 92 -2.41 -17.18 8.12
CA LEU A 92 -2.75 -17.45 6.73
C LEU A 92 -2.66 -16.17 5.89
N SER A 93 -3.28 -15.08 6.35
CA SER A 93 -3.30 -13.80 5.62
C SER A 93 -1.89 -13.24 5.44
N LEU A 94 -1.08 -13.23 6.49
CA LEU A 94 0.30 -12.75 6.43
C LEU A 94 1.16 -13.61 5.50
N SER A 95 1.00 -14.92 5.53
CA SER A 95 1.71 -15.85 4.63
C SER A 95 1.39 -15.57 3.16
N LEU A 96 0.09 -15.41 2.83
CA LEU A 96 -0.35 -15.11 1.47
C LEU A 96 0.12 -13.74 0.98
N LEU A 97 0.05 -12.72 1.84
CA LEU A 97 0.53 -11.38 1.54
C LEU A 97 2.05 -11.34 1.26
N LYS A 98 2.85 -12.03 2.08
CA LYS A 98 4.30 -12.16 1.87
C LYS A 98 4.62 -12.87 0.57
N ALA A 99 3.91 -13.97 0.28
CA ALA A 99 4.11 -14.71 -0.98
C ALA A 99 3.76 -13.87 -2.20
N GLU A 100 2.71 -13.06 -2.13
CA GLU A 100 2.31 -12.18 -3.23
C GLU A 100 3.28 -11.00 -3.40
N PHE A 101 3.73 -10.41 -2.28
CA PHE A 101 4.79 -9.39 -2.30
C PHE A 101 6.07 -9.93 -2.94
N ASP A 102 6.49 -11.15 -2.60
CA ASP A 102 7.70 -11.75 -3.16
C ASP A 102 7.58 -12.02 -4.67
N LYS A 103 6.38 -12.39 -5.15
CA LYS A 103 6.14 -12.53 -6.61
C LYS A 103 6.21 -11.18 -7.31
N LEU A 104 5.55 -10.17 -6.75
CA LEU A 104 5.54 -8.82 -7.31
C LEU A 104 6.95 -8.24 -7.37
N SER A 105 7.74 -8.40 -6.31
CA SER A 105 9.09 -7.85 -6.17
C SER A 105 10.14 -8.52 -7.09
N ARG A 106 9.79 -9.62 -7.77
CA ARG A 106 10.65 -10.24 -8.79
C ARG A 106 10.56 -9.57 -10.15
N GLN A 107 9.55 -8.76 -10.38
CA GLN A 107 9.42 -8.01 -11.61
C GLN A 107 10.47 -6.88 -11.62
N ASP A 108 11.07 -6.63 -12.77
CA ASP A 108 11.98 -5.52 -12.95
C ASP A 108 11.17 -4.21 -13.09
N ALA A 109 10.80 -3.65 -11.94
CA ALA A 109 9.96 -2.47 -11.82
C ALA A 109 10.40 -1.62 -10.63
N TYR A 110 10.15 -0.31 -10.69
CA TYR A 110 10.34 0.57 -9.55
C TYR A 110 9.05 0.63 -8.73
N LEU A 111 9.01 -0.05 -7.59
CA LEU A 111 7.81 -0.22 -6.77
C LEU A 111 7.82 0.72 -5.57
N ILE A 112 6.78 1.52 -5.44
CA ILE A 112 6.57 2.46 -4.33
C ILE A 112 5.35 1.99 -3.53
N PHE A 113 5.58 1.39 -2.37
CA PHE A 113 4.53 0.91 -1.48
C PHE A 113 4.11 2.00 -0.48
N VAL A 114 2.82 2.33 -0.46
CA VAL A 114 2.23 3.22 0.54
C VAL A 114 1.60 2.38 1.64
N THR A 115 1.97 2.62 2.90
CA THR A 115 1.44 1.87 4.05
C THR A 115 1.18 2.76 5.25
N ASN A 116 0.34 2.29 6.18
CA ASN A 116 0.05 2.99 7.44
C ASN A 116 0.76 2.32 8.62
N GLU A 117 1.26 3.17 9.53
CA GLU A 117 1.75 2.76 10.85
C GLU A 117 0.60 2.79 11.85
N LEU A 118 -0.16 1.69 11.96
CA LEU A 118 -1.35 1.61 12.81
C LEU A 118 -0.99 1.53 14.31
N GLY A 119 0.09 0.83 14.64
CA GLY A 119 0.50 0.57 16.02
C GLY A 119 1.06 1.78 16.77
N MET A 120 1.42 2.86 16.08
CA MET A 120 1.96 4.08 16.72
C MET A 120 0.89 4.87 17.49
N GLY A 121 -0.39 4.62 17.27
CA GLY A 121 -1.50 5.31 17.94
C GLY A 121 -2.00 4.63 19.22
N GLY A 122 -1.41 3.51 19.62
CA GLY A 122 -1.82 2.74 20.81
C GLY A 122 -2.40 1.36 20.47
N VAL A 123 -2.80 0.61 21.48
CA VAL A 123 -3.35 -0.75 21.35
C VAL A 123 -4.88 -0.68 21.26
N PRO A 124 -5.50 -1.19 20.18
CA PRO A 124 -6.95 -1.19 20.04
C PRO A 124 -7.66 -2.05 21.12
N ILE A 125 -8.85 -1.62 21.53
CA ILE A 125 -9.68 -2.37 22.52
C ILE A 125 -10.30 -3.60 21.85
N ASP A 126 -10.72 -3.48 20.61
CA ASP A 126 -11.35 -4.56 19.84
C ASP A 126 -10.32 -5.63 19.43
N GLU A 127 -10.68 -6.92 19.60
CA GLU A 127 -9.79 -8.04 19.33
C GLU A 127 -9.43 -8.15 17.83
N VAL A 128 -10.41 -7.96 16.94
CA VAL A 128 -10.18 -8.05 15.48
C VAL A 128 -9.25 -6.93 15.03
N GLN A 129 -9.43 -5.73 15.57
CA GLN A 129 -8.53 -4.59 15.29
C GLN A 129 -7.12 -4.85 15.81
N ARG A 130 -6.95 -5.46 17.00
CA ARG A 130 -5.62 -5.84 17.50
C ARG A 130 -4.95 -6.84 16.57
N LYS A 131 -5.64 -7.90 16.17
CA LYS A 131 -5.14 -8.89 15.23
C LYS A 131 -4.71 -8.27 13.91
N PHE A 132 -5.53 -7.36 13.38
CA PHE A 132 -5.21 -6.65 12.15
C PHE A 132 -4.00 -5.72 12.32
N THR A 133 -3.92 -4.98 13.42
CA THR A 133 -2.80 -4.09 13.72
C THR A 133 -1.48 -4.87 13.82
N ASP A 134 -1.49 -6.02 14.50
CA ASP A 134 -0.33 -6.90 14.61
C ASP A 134 0.11 -7.43 13.22
N MET A 135 -0.85 -7.95 12.45
CA MET A 135 -0.58 -8.43 11.08
C MET A 135 0.01 -7.33 10.20
N GLN A 136 -0.57 -6.13 10.25
CA GLN A 136 -0.08 -4.97 9.49
C GLN A 136 1.34 -4.58 9.90
N GLY A 137 1.64 -4.59 11.18
CA GLY A 137 2.98 -4.31 11.70
C GLY A 137 4.01 -5.33 11.20
N TRP A 138 3.70 -6.62 11.24
CA TRP A 138 4.58 -7.67 10.72
C TRP A 138 4.75 -7.59 9.20
N LEU A 139 3.70 -7.25 8.47
CA LEU A 139 3.78 -7.04 7.02
C LEU A 139 4.65 -5.82 6.69
N ASN A 140 4.49 -4.72 7.41
CA ASN A 140 5.32 -3.52 7.25
C ASN A 140 6.80 -3.84 7.49
N GLN A 141 7.12 -4.59 8.56
CA GLN A 141 8.49 -5.03 8.85
C GLN A 141 9.05 -5.89 7.70
N TYR A 142 8.24 -6.82 7.17
CA TYR A 142 8.66 -7.68 6.06
C TYR A 142 9.00 -6.89 4.81
N ILE A 143 8.10 -5.98 4.40
CA ILE A 143 8.31 -5.12 3.23
C ILE A 143 9.52 -4.21 3.44
N ALA A 144 9.61 -3.54 4.60
CA ALA A 144 10.71 -2.66 4.92
C ALA A 144 12.07 -3.36 4.95
N SER A 145 12.12 -4.63 5.39
CA SER A 145 13.37 -5.42 5.39
C SER A 145 13.92 -5.63 3.97
N LYS A 146 13.05 -5.70 2.97
CA LYS A 146 13.39 -5.96 1.55
C LYS A 146 13.46 -4.69 0.71
N ALA A 147 12.89 -3.59 1.17
CA ALA A 147 12.93 -2.31 0.48
C ALA A 147 14.36 -1.74 0.46
N ASP A 148 14.73 -1.07 -0.63
CA ASP A 148 16.00 -0.34 -0.74
C ASP A 148 15.96 0.93 0.10
N GLU A 149 14.80 1.59 0.18
CA GLU A 149 14.61 2.82 0.92
C GLU A 149 13.29 2.77 1.70
N VAL A 150 13.28 3.33 2.92
CA VAL A 150 12.07 3.50 3.72
C VAL A 150 11.96 4.95 4.19
N ILE A 151 10.81 5.57 3.89
CA ILE A 151 10.51 6.96 4.24
C ILE A 151 9.30 7.01 5.18
N LEU A 152 9.50 7.63 6.34
CA LEU A 152 8.43 7.93 7.29
C LEU A 152 7.88 9.33 7.01
N MET A 153 6.58 9.42 6.77
CA MET A 153 5.87 10.69 6.58
C MET A 153 5.29 11.18 7.91
N VAL A 154 5.76 12.33 8.36
CA VAL A 154 5.25 13.02 9.56
C VAL A 154 4.78 14.41 9.17
N SER A 155 3.47 14.69 9.29
CA SER A 155 2.89 16.02 9.01
C SER A 155 3.28 16.59 7.63
N GLY A 156 3.32 15.72 6.61
CA GLY A 156 3.69 16.09 5.24
C GLY A 156 5.21 16.15 4.98
N ILE A 157 6.03 15.94 6.00
CA ILE A 157 7.50 15.98 5.91
C ILE A 157 8.05 14.55 5.77
N PRO A 158 8.84 14.27 4.71
CA PRO A 158 9.51 12.97 4.56
C PRO A 158 10.73 12.87 5.46
N VAL A 159 10.85 11.77 6.18
CA VAL A 159 12.03 11.40 6.97
C VAL A 159 12.54 10.05 6.48
N LYS A 160 13.73 10.03 5.89
CA LYS A 160 14.37 8.79 5.47
C LYS A 160 14.85 8.02 6.71
N ILE A 161 14.36 6.77 6.88
CA ILE A 161 14.69 5.90 8.02
C ILE A 161 15.44 4.64 7.61
N LYS A 162 15.51 4.34 6.31
CA LYS A 162 16.38 3.32 5.71
C LYS A 162 16.90 3.82 4.37
N GLU A 163 18.19 3.61 4.11
CA GLU A 163 18.91 3.85 2.83
C GLU A 163 19.30 2.55 2.19
#